data_7e198600cac40312ffe33d1e9bc3df34
#
_entry.id   7e198600cac40312ffe33d1e9bc3df34
#
_cell.length_a   1.000
_cell.length_b   1.000
_cell.length_c   1.000
_cell.angle_alpha   90.00
_cell.angle_beta   90.00
_cell.angle_gamma   90.00
#
_symmetry.space_group_name_H-M   'P 1'
#
loop_
_entity.id
_entity.type
_entity.pdbx_description
1 polymer ?
#
loop_
_entity_poly.entity_id
_entity_poly.type
_entity_poly.pdbx_seq_one_letter_code
_entity_poly.pdbx_strand_id
1 'polypeptide(L)'
;YNFGASLQAYALQHYLEELGHEVEIINYRPGYLYKKYDWKSFTSKKFDKLNSFFVTRWMFRIAKWSYLRFSLGRKKCFDEFTKNYLKLTDKTYYTFEELKMNPPCADIIIAGSDQIWNPLFPNGKDPSYYIDFALSQTKRVSYAASFSVEYISDADKEFVKGMLAKMNRISVREYQGVDILKSLDIKNGVKVLDPVFLLDRNYWETFMHKGSEKDYILIYDFEGSDLMK
;
A
#
# COMPACT_ATOMS: atom_id res chain seq x y z
N TYR A 1 2.99 7.67 3.75
CA TYR A 1 3.32 8.38 2.51
C TYR A 1 4.52 7.70 1.89
N ASN A 2 4.29 7.00 0.78
CA ASN A 2 5.26 6.19 0.05
C ASN A 2 5.15 6.53 -1.43
N PHE A 3 6.23 7.01 -2.03
CA PHE A 3 6.27 7.40 -3.45
C PHE A 3 5.93 6.22 -4.36
N GLY A 4 6.55 5.05 -4.12
CA GLY A 4 6.29 3.86 -4.91
C GLY A 4 4.82 3.44 -4.87
N ALA A 5 4.19 3.45 -3.68
CA ALA A 5 2.78 3.13 -3.53
C ALA A 5 1.86 4.09 -4.30
N SER A 6 2.18 5.39 -4.34
CA SER A 6 1.40 6.38 -5.09
C SER A 6 1.58 6.21 -6.60
N LEU A 7 2.81 6.01 -7.06
CA LEU A 7 3.12 5.90 -8.49
C LEU A 7 2.58 4.59 -9.09
N GLN A 8 2.68 3.47 -8.38
CA GLN A 8 2.13 2.20 -8.87
C GLN A 8 0.59 2.24 -8.96
N ALA A 9 -0.09 2.88 -7.98
CA ALA A 9 -1.54 3.02 -8.01
C ALA A 9 -1.99 3.90 -9.19
N TYR A 10 -1.28 5.02 -9.41
CA TYR A 10 -1.51 5.89 -10.55
C TYR A 10 -1.29 5.17 -11.88
N ALA A 11 -0.17 4.46 -12.03
CA ALA A 11 0.15 3.75 -13.26
C ALA A 11 -0.89 2.68 -13.61
N LEU A 12 -1.36 1.92 -12.63
CA LEU A 12 -2.39 0.91 -12.86
C LEU A 12 -3.72 1.56 -13.24
N GLN A 13 -4.14 2.61 -12.52
CA GLN A 13 -5.35 3.36 -12.84
C GLN A 13 -5.29 3.89 -14.28
N HIS A 14 -4.24 4.64 -14.60
CA HIS A 14 -4.09 5.27 -15.92
C HIS A 14 -4.05 4.25 -17.05
N TYR A 15 -3.28 3.17 -16.90
CA TYR A 15 -3.21 2.12 -17.90
C TYR A 15 -4.56 1.47 -18.17
N LEU A 16 -5.35 1.20 -17.14
CA LEU A 16 -6.69 0.64 -17.30
C LEU A 16 -7.66 1.63 -17.96
N GLU A 17 -7.53 2.92 -17.65
CA GLU A 17 -8.31 3.99 -18.31
C GLU A 17 -7.97 4.12 -19.80
N GLU A 18 -6.70 3.99 -20.19
CA GLU A 18 -6.27 3.95 -21.58
C GLU A 18 -6.86 2.74 -22.35
N LEU A 19 -7.12 1.64 -21.65
CA LEU A 19 -7.82 0.48 -22.21
C LEU A 19 -9.35 0.68 -22.30
N GLY A 20 -9.86 1.82 -21.86
CA GLY A 20 -11.29 2.16 -21.95
C GLY A 20 -12.13 1.72 -20.74
N HIS A 21 -11.49 1.38 -19.62
CA HIS A 21 -12.19 1.03 -18.37
C HIS A 21 -12.49 2.26 -17.54
N GLU A 22 -13.60 2.25 -16.82
CA GLU A 22 -13.88 3.18 -15.74
C GLU A 22 -13.23 2.68 -14.45
N VAL A 23 -12.33 3.48 -13.87
CA VAL A 23 -11.47 3.05 -12.77
C VAL A 23 -11.58 3.99 -11.58
N GLU A 24 -11.81 3.40 -10.40
CA GLU A 24 -11.74 4.08 -9.11
C GLU A 24 -10.86 3.32 -8.13
N ILE A 25 -10.12 4.05 -7.31
CA ILE A 25 -9.34 3.48 -6.21
C ILE A 25 -10.18 3.53 -4.94
N ILE A 26 -10.37 2.39 -4.29
CA ILE A 26 -11.11 2.32 -3.03
C ILE A 26 -10.39 3.15 -1.97
N ASN A 27 -11.06 4.18 -1.45
CA ASN A 27 -10.51 5.07 -0.42
C ASN A 27 -10.55 4.38 0.95
N TYR A 28 -9.70 3.36 1.12
CA TYR A 28 -9.58 2.57 2.35
C TYR A 28 -8.48 3.13 3.25
N ARG A 29 -8.84 3.55 4.46
CA ARG A 29 -7.98 4.22 5.44
C ARG A 29 -7.99 3.53 6.80
N PRO A 30 -7.50 2.30 6.92
CA PRO A 30 -7.53 1.58 8.18
C PRO A 30 -6.68 2.28 9.24
N GLY A 31 -7.16 2.27 10.47
CA GLY A 31 -6.55 3.01 11.57
C GLY A 31 -5.08 2.66 11.84
N TYR A 32 -4.65 1.43 11.57
CA TYR A 32 -3.25 1.01 11.76
C TYR A 32 -2.27 1.68 10.79
N LEU A 33 -2.72 2.15 9.60
CA LEU A 33 -1.87 2.90 8.66
C LEU A 33 -1.79 4.39 9.01
N TYR A 34 -2.86 4.95 9.55
CA TYR A 34 -2.98 6.40 9.74
C TYR A 34 -2.67 6.88 11.16
N LYS A 35 -2.78 6.02 12.20
CA LYS A 35 -2.44 6.37 13.59
C LYS A 35 -1.04 6.94 13.77
N LYS A 36 -0.09 6.56 12.93
CA LYS A 36 1.28 7.09 12.96
C LYS A 36 1.33 8.61 12.73
N TYR A 37 0.39 9.15 11.97
CA TYR A 37 0.30 10.58 11.62
C TYR A 37 -0.69 11.36 12.49
N ASP A 38 -1.42 10.69 13.38
CA ASP A 38 -2.29 11.34 14.34
C ASP A 38 -1.46 11.88 15.52
N TRP A 39 -1.46 13.21 15.69
CA TRP A 39 -0.73 13.88 16.78
C TRP A 39 -1.25 13.49 18.18
N LYS A 40 -2.48 12.96 18.27
CA LYS A 40 -3.10 12.49 19.51
C LYS A 40 -2.75 11.06 19.87
N SER A 41 -2.30 10.23 18.89
CA SER A 41 -2.03 8.82 19.12
C SER A 41 -0.55 8.59 19.48
N PHE A 42 -0.32 7.77 20.50
CA PHE A 42 1.01 7.28 20.89
C PHE A 42 1.20 5.87 20.31
N THR A 43 2.13 5.72 19.39
CA THR A 43 2.32 4.48 18.62
C THR A 43 3.30 3.50 19.26
N SER A 44 3.88 3.78 20.42
CA SER A 44 4.89 2.90 21.03
C SER A 44 4.56 2.58 22.47
N LYS A 45 4.41 1.27 22.77
CA LYS A 45 4.28 0.72 24.14
C LYS A 45 5.44 1.11 25.07
N LYS A 46 6.61 1.45 24.51
CA LYS A 46 7.79 1.91 25.28
C LYS A 46 7.54 3.23 26.02
N PHE A 47 6.59 4.03 25.59
CA PHE A 47 6.30 5.36 26.14
C PHE A 47 5.04 5.40 27.02
N ASP A 48 4.35 4.27 27.21
CA ASP A 48 3.14 4.23 28.05
C ASP A 48 3.41 4.65 29.51
N LYS A 49 4.59 4.34 30.05
CA LYS A 49 5.01 4.77 31.40
C LYS A 49 5.28 6.28 31.51
N LEU A 50 5.71 6.94 30.42
CA LEU A 50 5.91 8.38 30.36
C LEU A 50 4.59 9.15 30.16
N ASN A 51 3.53 8.48 29.76
CA ASN A 51 2.21 9.05 29.56
C ASN A 51 1.45 9.33 30.86
N SER A 52 1.92 8.79 31.98
CA SER A 52 1.28 8.97 33.30
C SER A 52 1.53 10.35 33.92
N PHE A 53 2.57 11.08 33.50
CA PHE A 53 2.86 12.42 33.99
C PHE A 53 2.42 13.52 33.01
N PHE A 54 1.67 14.49 33.51
CA PHE A 54 1.11 15.58 32.70
C PHE A 54 2.19 16.40 31.95
N VAL A 55 3.31 16.68 32.58
CA VAL A 55 4.42 17.47 32.01
C VAL A 55 5.13 16.71 30.87
N THR A 56 5.44 15.44 31.07
CA THR A 56 6.11 14.61 30.03
C THR A 56 5.19 14.41 28.82
N ARG A 57 3.89 14.29 29.05
CA ARG A 57 2.88 14.19 27.98
C ARG A 57 2.81 15.47 27.13
N TRP A 58 2.96 16.64 27.76
CA TRP A 58 2.99 17.93 27.04
C TRP A 58 4.29 18.12 26.25
N MET A 59 5.44 17.84 26.85
CA MET A 59 6.73 17.89 26.16
C MET A 59 6.77 16.95 24.97
N PHE A 60 6.22 15.74 25.10
CA PHE A 60 6.14 14.78 24.01
C PHE A 60 5.22 15.25 22.88
N ARG A 61 4.10 15.91 23.20
CA ARG A 61 3.22 16.53 22.22
C ARG A 61 3.90 17.64 21.43
N ILE A 62 4.68 18.49 22.11
CA ILE A 62 5.43 19.58 21.46
C ILE A 62 6.52 18.97 20.55
N ALA A 63 7.28 17.99 21.01
CA ALA A 63 8.29 17.31 20.20
C ALA A 63 7.67 16.59 18.99
N LYS A 64 6.53 15.93 19.17
CA LYS A 64 5.80 15.29 18.08
C LYS A 64 5.21 16.33 17.12
N TRP A 65 4.74 17.45 17.61
CA TRP A 65 4.23 18.54 16.78
C TRP A 65 5.34 19.16 15.92
N SER A 66 6.55 19.39 16.48
CA SER A 66 7.69 19.90 15.71
C SER A 66 8.13 18.89 14.64
N TYR A 67 8.18 17.61 14.97
CA TYR A 67 8.46 16.54 14.01
C TYR A 67 7.40 16.45 12.89
N LEU A 68 6.11 16.54 13.25
CA LEU A 68 5.00 16.55 12.29
C LEU A 68 5.04 17.78 11.40
N ARG A 69 5.43 18.94 11.93
CA ARG A 69 5.57 20.18 11.15
C ARG A 69 6.63 20.06 10.05
N PHE A 70 7.72 19.34 10.30
CA PHE A 70 8.71 18.99 9.28
C PHE A 70 8.15 18.02 8.21
N SER A 71 7.26 17.12 8.62
CA SER A 71 6.61 16.17 7.70
C SER A 71 5.39 16.73 6.97
N LEU A 72 4.86 17.91 7.36
CA LEU A 72 3.67 18.52 6.76
C LEU A 72 3.88 18.89 5.28
N GLY A 73 5.07 19.36 4.92
CA GLY A 73 5.39 19.65 3.51
C GLY A 73 5.27 18.38 2.64
N ARG A 74 5.91 17.31 3.10
CA ARG A 74 5.82 16.01 2.42
C ARG A 74 4.38 15.49 2.36
N LYS A 75 3.65 15.55 3.49
CA LYS A 75 2.23 15.16 3.52
C LYS A 75 1.41 15.94 2.50
N LYS A 76 1.59 17.25 2.44
CA LYS A 76 0.89 18.12 1.49
C LYS A 76 1.11 17.69 0.04
N CYS A 77 2.36 17.40 -0.35
CA CYS A 77 2.68 16.91 -1.70
C CYS A 77 1.95 15.59 -2.02
N PHE A 78 1.89 14.64 -1.08
CA PHE A 78 1.14 13.39 -1.28
C PHE A 78 -0.37 13.61 -1.36
N ASP A 79 -0.93 14.47 -0.52
CA ASP A 79 -2.35 14.80 -0.53
C ASP A 79 -2.73 15.50 -1.85
N GLU A 80 -1.88 16.42 -2.33
CA GLU A 80 -2.05 17.08 -3.63
C GLU A 80 -1.94 16.09 -4.80
N PHE A 81 -0.96 15.19 -4.77
CA PHE A 81 -0.83 14.14 -5.78
C PHE A 81 -2.10 13.27 -5.79
N THR A 82 -2.53 12.79 -4.62
CA THR A 82 -3.75 11.98 -4.51
C THR A 82 -4.97 12.70 -5.06
N LYS A 83 -5.14 13.98 -4.71
CA LYS A 83 -6.29 14.79 -5.15
C LYS A 83 -6.28 15.05 -6.66
N ASN A 84 -5.11 15.26 -7.25
CA ASN A 84 -5.00 15.70 -8.63
C ASN A 84 -4.91 14.55 -9.63
N TYR A 85 -4.44 13.38 -9.19
CA TYR A 85 -4.10 12.28 -10.10
C TYR A 85 -4.81 10.96 -9.79
N LEU A 86 -5.31 10.74 -8.58
CA LEU A 86 -5.99 9.50 -8.23
C LEU A 86 -7.51 9.72 -8.15
N LYS A 87 -8.25 8.87 -8.82
CA LYS A 87 -9.71 8.82 -8.74
C LYS A 87 -10.11 7.90 -7.59
N LEU A 88 -10.46 8.50 -6.47
CA LEU A 88 -10.89 7.75 -5.29
C LEU A 88 -12.41 7.58 -5.30
N THR A 89 -12.89 6.47 -4.73
CA THR A 89 -14.31 6.33 -4.41
C THR A 89 -14.77 7.48 -3.52
N ASP A 90 -16.00 7.98 -3.73
CA ASP A 90 -16.61 9.05 -2.93
C ASP A 90 -16.64 8.70 -1.44
N LYS A 91 -16.94 7.42 -1.15
CA LYS A 91 -16.96 6.92 0.21
C LYS A 91 -15.56 6.56 0.70
N THR A 92 -15.22 7.05 1.89
CA THR A 92 -14.04 6.60 2.63
C THR A 92 -14.42 5.47 3.57
N TYR A 93 -13.60 4.41 3.60
CA TYR A 93 -13.77 3.25 4.46
C TYR A 93 -12.64 3.18 5.48
N TYR A 94 -12.96 2.88 6.73
CA TYR A 94 -11.98 2.84 7.82
C TYR A 94 -11.78 1.43 8.39
N THR A 95 -12.71 0.53 8.13
CA THR A 95 -12.66 -0.86 8.60
C THR A 95 -13.10 -1.83 7.52
N PHE A 96 -12.73 -3.10 7.68
CA PHE A 96 -13.21 -4.20 6.82
C PHE A 96 -14.73 -4.34 6.89
N GLU A 97 -15.32 -4.16 8.07
CA GLU A 97 -16.75 -4.25 8.29
C GLU A 97 -17.52 -3.20 7.50
N GLU A 98 -16.97 -1.97 7.39
CA GLU A 98 -17.58 -0.91 6.57
C GLU A 98 -17.55 -1.25 5.08
N LEU A 99 -16.45 -1.84 4.58
CA LEU A 99 -16.35 -2.36 3.22
C LEU A 99 -17.36 -3.49 2.98
N LYS A 100 -17.49 -4.40 3.94
CA LYS A 100 -18.40 -5.54 3.84
C LYS A 100 -19.88 -5.13 3.88
N MET A 101 -20.23 -4.14 4.70
CA MET A 101 -21.61 -3.63 4.77
C MET A 101 -22.02 -2.82 3.53
N ASN A 102 -21.08 -2.13 2.89
CA ASN A 102 -21.33 -1.30 1.71
C ASN A 102 -20.19 -1.49 0.70
N PRO A 103 -20.10 -2.67 0.08
CA PRO A 103 -19.02 -2.94 -0.86
C PRO A 103 -19.11 -2.01 -2.08
N PRO A 104 -17.97 -1.51 -2.57
CA PRO A 104 -17.95 -0.81 -3.85
C PRO A 104 -18.52 -1.71 -4.96
N CYS A 105 -19.37 -1.14 -5.81
CA CYS A 105 -19.94 -1.86 -6.94
C CYS A 105 -18.98 -1.77 -8.13
N ALA A 106 -18.48 -2.91 -8.57
CA ALA A 106 -17.60 -3.01 -9.74
C ALA A 106 -17.66 -4.41 -10.33
N ASP A 107 -17.41 -4.56 -11.62
CA ASP A 107 -17.28 -5.85 -12.29
C ASP A 107 -16.03 -6.59 -11.81
N ILE A 108 -14.95 -5.85 -11.58
CA ILE A 108 -13.65 -6.36 -11.15
C ILE A 108 -13.10 -5.48 -10.04
N ILE A 109 -12.62 -6.08 -8.95
CA ILE A 109 -11.84 -5.40 -7.93
C ILE A 109 -10.42 -5.97 -7.96
N ILE A 110 -9.43 -5.07 -7.96
CA ILE A 110 -8.02 -5.41 -8.10
C ILE A 110 -7.28 -5.08 -6.80
N ALA A 111 -6.65 -6.09 -6.20
CA ALA A 111 -5.62 -5.88 -5.19
C ALA A 111 -4.32 -5.48 -5.90
N GLY A 112 -3.87 -4.22 -5.67
CA GLY A 112 -2.74 -3.63 -6.39
C GLY A 112 -1.38 -4.08 -5.89
N SER A 113 -0.35 -3.54 -6.52
CA SER A 113 1.04 -3.75 -6.14
C SER A 113 1.35 -3.03 -4.82
N ASP A 114 2.15 -3.58 -4.02
CA ASP A 114 2.81 -3.20 -2.76
C ASP A 114 2.85 -4.44 -1.85
N GLN A 115 3.45 -4.32 -0.68
CA GLN A 115 3.56 -5.38 0.34
C GLN A 115 2.21 -5.64 1.05
N ILE A 116 1.13 -5.72 0.29
CA ILE A 116 -0.23 -5.82 0.84
C ILE A 116 -0.49 -7.17 1.52
N TRP A 117 0.24 -8.22 1.12
CA TRP A 117 0.11 -9.57 1.67
C TRP A 117 1.26 -9.99 2.59
N ASN A 118 2.06 -9.00 3.06
CA ASN A 118 3.15 -9.29 4.00
C ASN A 118 2.58 -9.60 5.39
N PRO A 119 2.69 -10.87 5.89
CA PRO A 119 2.09 -11.29 7.16
C PRO A 119 2.76 -10.68 8.40
N LEU A 120 3.93 -10.04 8.22
CA LEU A 120 4.63 -9.33 9.29
C LEU A 120 3.98 -7.97 9.60
N PHE A 121 3.10 -7.48 8.72
CA PHE A 121 2.38 -6.23 8.89
C PHE A 121 0.86 -6.47 9.04
N PRO A 122 0.13 -5.56 9.68
CA PRO A 122 -1.32 -5.69 9.87
C PRO A 122 -2.11 -5.85 8.56
N ASN A 123 -1.66 -5.21 7.47
CA ASN A 123 -2.31 -5.31 6.16
C ASN A 123 -2.29 -6.74 5.60
N GLY A 124 -1.22 -7.51 5.83
CA GLY A 124 -1.16 -8.92 5.39
C GLY A 124 -2.14 -9.85 6.12
N LYS A 125 -2.73 -9.37 7.22
CA LYS A 125 -3.78 -10.07 8.00
C LYS A 125 -5.15 -9.40 7.91
N ASP A 126 -5.27 -8.36 7.09
CA ASP A 126 -6.54 -7.65 6.86
C ASP A 126 -7.24 -8.23 5.61
N PRO A 127 -8.44 -8.82 5.76
CA PRO A 127 -9.21 -9.40 4.66
C PRO A 127 -9.53 -8.40 3.54
N SER A 128 -9.48 -7.10 3.81
CA SER A 128 -9.70 -6.04 2.81
C SER A 128 -8.71 -6.13 1.65
N TYR A 129 -7.44 -6.44 1.92
CA TYR A 129 -6.41 -6.57 0.89
C TYR A 129 -6.50 -7.88 0.10
N TYR A 130 -7.36 -8.81 0.53
CA TYR A 130 -7.73 -10.02 -0.19
C TYR A 130 -9.10 -9.89 -0.89
N ILE A 131 -9.69 -8.70 -0.83
CA ILE A 131 -10.99 -8.39 -1.47
C ILE A 131 -12.13 -9.29 -0.92
N ASP A 132 -12.07 -9.69 0.36
CA ASP A 132 -13.06 -10.59 0.95
C ASP A 132 -14.42 -9.91 1.19
N PHE A 133 -14.50 -8.61 1.03
CA PHE A 133 -15.72 -7.80 1.09
C PHE A 133 -16.52 -7.78 -0.22
N ALA A 134 -15.92 -8.18 -1.34
CA ALA A 134 -16.56 -8.07 -2.65
C ALA A 134 -17.80 -8.92 -2.78
N LEU A 135 -18.76 -8.44 -3.55
CA LEU A 135 -19.99 -9.18 -3.89
C LEU A 135 -19.66 -10.46 -4.67
N SER A 136 -20.55 -11.44 -4.65
CA SER A 136 -20.34 -12.75 -5.28
C SER A 136 -20.14 -12.68 -6.80
N GLN A 137 -20.79 -11.72 -7.46
CA GLN A 137 -20.66 -11.49 -8.90
C GLN A 137 -19.39 -10.73 -9.31
N THR A 138 -18.75 -10.03 -8.37
CA THR A 138 -17.54 -9.25 -8.62
C THR A 138 -16.33 -10.16 -8.75
N LYS A 139 -15.56 -10.02 -9.83
CA LYS A 139 -14.30 -10.72 -9.99
C LYS A 139 -13.22 -10.12 -9.08
N ARG A 140 -12.52 -10.98 -8.36
CA ARG A 140 -11.43 -10.64 -7.44
C ARG A 140 -10.11 -11.02 -8.08
N VAL A 141 -9.26 -10.04 -8.34
CA VAL A 141 -7.97 -10.28 -8.97
C VAL A 141 -6.86 -9.54 -8.23
N SER A 142 -5.61 -9.97 -8.40
CA SER A 142 -4.48 -9.16 -7.97
C SER A 142 -3.60 -8.80 -9.16
N TYR A 143 -2.98 -7.63 -9.08
CA TYR A 143 -1.96 -7.20 -10.01
C TYR A 143 -0.68 -6.85 -9.28
N ALA A 144 0.35 -7.67 -9.46
CA ALA A 144 1.68 -7.50 -8.86
C ALA A 144 1.68 -7.36 -7.32
N ALA A 145 0.76 -8.02 -6.61
CA ALA A 145 0.76 -8.03 -5.15
C ALA A 145 2.04 -8.66 -4.59
N SER A 146 2.51 -8.20 -3.44
CA SER A 146 3.76 -8.69 -2.84
C SER A 146 3.54 -9.22 -1.42
N PHE A 147 4.18 -10.36 -1.14
CA PHE A 147 4.33 -10.89 0.21
C PHE A 147 5.54 -10.29 0.93
N SER A 148 6.59 -9.95 0.19
CA SER A 148 7.86 -9.39 0.73
C SER A 148 8.44 -10.20 1.89
N VAL A 149 8.25 -11.51 1.87
CA VAL A 149 8.82 -12.53 2.76
C VAL A 149 9.23 -13.74 1.94
N GLU A 150 10.13 -14.56 2.47
CA GLU A 150 10.58 -15.78 1.80
C GLU A 150 9.57 -16.92 1.90
N TYR A 151 8.83 -16.97 2.99
CA TYR A 151 7.81 -18.01 3.25
C TYR A 151 6.70 -17.47 4.14
N ILE A 152 5.55 -18.15 4.15
CA ILE A 152 4.46 -17.91 5.07
C ILE A 152 4.61 -18.85 6.27
N SER A 153 4.53 -18.31 7.50
CA SER A 153 4.57 -19.09 8.72
C SER A 153 3.39 -20.06 8.81
N ASP A 154 3.55 -21.20 9.48
CA ASP A 154 2.46 -22.18 9.63
C ASP A 154 1.22 -21.57 10.31
N ALA A 155 1.42 -20.60 11.19
CA ALA A 155 0.33 -19.88 11.85
C ALA A 155 -0.51 -19.02 10.89
N ASP A 156 0.09 -18.55 9.80
CA ASP A 156 -0.56 -17.65 8.83
C ASP A 156 -1.05 -18.39 7.57
N LYS A 157 -0.55 -19.62 7.33
CA LYS A 157 -0.82 -20.40 6.09
C LYS A 157 -2.32 -20.60 5.83
N GLU A 158 -3.05 -21.04 6.85
CA GLU A 158 -4.48 -21.33 6.69
C GLU A 158 -5.28 -20.09 6.32
N PHE A 159 -5.02 -18.99 7.00
CA PHE A 159 -5.64 -17.69 6.70
C PHE A 159 -5.32 -17.24 5.28
N VAL A 160 -4.04 -17.16 4.91
CA VAL A 160 -3.61 -16.68 3.59
C VAL A 160 -4.16 -17.57 2.47
N LYS A 161 -4.06 -18.92 2.62
CA LYS A 161 -4.62 -19.87 1.67
C LYS A 161 -6.13 -19.69 1.49
N GLY A 162 -6.88 -19.57 2.60
CA GLY A 162 -8.32 -19.39 2.58
C GLY A 162 -8.76 -18.08 1.90
N MET A 163 -7.99 -17.00 2.06
CA MET A 163 -8.24 -15.73 1.40
C MET A 163 -7.93 -15.79 -0.10
N LEU A 164 -6.77 -16.30 -0.47
CA LEU A 164 -6.35 -16.39 -1.87
C LEU A 164 -7.19 -17.36 -2.70
N ALA A 165 -7.72 -18.43 -2.09
CA ALA A 165 -8.60 -19.38 -2.76
C ALA A 165 -9.90 -18.74 -3.30
N LYS A 166 -10.28 -17.57 -2.78
CA LYS A 166 -11.46 -16.81 -3.22
C LYS A 166 -11.18 -15.93 -4.44
N MET A 167 -9.92 -15.81 -4.86
CA MET A 167 -9.54 -14.96 -5.99
C MET A 167 -9.67 -15.66 -7.33
N ASN A 168 -10.15 -14.95 -8.34
CA ASN A 168 -10.33 -15.47 -9.69
C ASN A 168 -9.00 -15.55 -10.46
N ARG A 169 -8.10 -14.58 -10.26
CA ARG A 169 -6.76 -14.53 -10.85
C ARG A 169 -5.79 -13.92 -9.85
N ILE A 170 -4.58 -14.45 -9.79
CA ILE A 170 -3.55 -14.00 -8.88
C ILE A 170 -2.29 -13.70 -9.68
N SER A 171 -1.81 -12.46 -9.57
CA SER A 171 -0.46 -12.14 -10.00
C SER A 171 0.33 -11.47 -8.87
N VAL A 172 1.61 -11.81 -8.81
CA VAL A 172 2.54 -11.33 -7.78
C VAL A 172 3.74 -10.66 -8.43
N ARG A 173 4.43 -9.80 -7.69
CA ARG A 173 5.53 -9.00 -8.20
C ARG A 173 6.87 -9.76 -8.23
N GLU A 174 7.08 -10.71 -7.33
CA GLU A 174 8.33 -11.43 -7.15
C GLU A 174 8.18 -12.92 -7.42
N TYR A 175 9.29 -13.59 -7.83
CA TYR A 175 9.33 -15.04 -7.97
C TYR A 175 9.05 -15.77 -6.65
N GLN A 176 9.57 -15.24 -5.52
CA GLN A 176 9.23 -15.72 -4.19
C GLN A 176 7.72 -15.83 -3.96
N GLY A 177 6.98 -14.82 -4.43
CA GLY A 177 5.51 -14.83 -4.33
C GLY A 177 4.88 -16.01 -5.07
N VAL A 178 5.42 -16.40 -6.25
CA VAL A 178 4.97 -17.57 -6.98
C VAL A 178 5.28 -18.85 -6.21
N ASP A 179 6.45 -18.94 -5.57
CA ASP A 179 6.83 -20.11 -4.79
C ASP A 179 6.01 -20.24 -3.51
N ILE A 180 5.67 -19.11 -2.87
CA ILE A 180 4.70 -19.05 -1.77
C ILE A 180 3.34 -19.59 -2.22
N LEU A 181 2.81 -19.12 -3.37
CA LEU A 181 1.53 -19.58 -3.91
C LEU A 181 1.54 -21.10 -4.14
N LYS A 182 2.61 -21.65 -4.73
CA LYS A 182 2.78 -23.09 -4.90
C LYS A 182 2.78 -23.84 -3.57
N SER A 183 3.46 -23.30 -2.55
CA SER A 183 3.51 -23.90 -1.20
C SER A 183 2.13 -23.93 -0.50
N LEU A 184 1.20 -23.08 -0.97
CA LEU A 184 -0.20 -23.02 -0.52
C LEU A 184 -1.14 -23.82 -1.45
N ASP A 185 -0.63 -24.62 -2.39
CA ASP A 185 -1.36 -25.37 -3.42
C ASP A 185 -2.11 -24.51 -4.44
N ILE A 186 -1.70 -23.25 -4.63
CA ILE A 186 -2.27 -22.31 -5.60
C ILE A 186 -1.40 -22.36 -6.86
N LYS A 187 -1.86 -23.06 -7.90
CA LYS A 187 -1.03 -23.38 -9.08
C LYS A 187 -1.11 -22.35 -10.21
N ASN A 188 -2.09 -21.45 -10.18
CA ASN A 188 -2.38 -20.50 -11.26
C ASN A 188 -1.88 -19.08 -11.00
N GLY A 189 -1.00 -18.89 -10.04
CA GLY A 189 -0.35 -17.62 -9.78
C GLY A 189 0.77 -17.33 -10.77
N VAL A 190 0.85 -16.10 -11.27
CA VAL A 190 1.87 -15.66 -12.22
C VAL A 190 2.67 -14.48 -11.68
N LYS A 191 3.94 -14.37 -12.08
CA LYS A 191 4.75 -13.18 -11.80
C LYS A 191 4.53 -12.16 -12.91
N VAL A 192 4.30 -10.89 -12.50
CA VAL A 192 4.24 -9.74 -13.41
C VAL A 192 5.15 -8.63 -12.87
N LEU A 193 5.42 -7.62 -13.69
CA LEU A 193 6.16 -6.44 -13.25
C LEU A 193 5.27 -5.50 -12.42
N ASP A 194 5.91 -4.64 -11.64
CA ASP A 194 5.21 -3.56 -10.92
C ASP A 194 4.46 -2.67 -11.93
N PRO A 195 3.27 -2.15 -11.58
CA PRO A 195 2.47 -1.30 -12.48
C PRO A 195 3.20 -0.08 -13.04
N VAL A 196 4.24 0.44 -12.38
CA VAL A 196 5.02 1.57 -12.91
C VAL A 196 5.64 1.29 -14.29
N PHE A 197 5.82 0.01 -14.63
CA PHE A 197 6.33 -0.43 -15.94
C PHE A 197 5.26 -0.59 -17.01
N LEU A 198 3.97 -0.38 -16.68
CA LEU A 198 2.89 -0.35 -17.67
C LEU A 198 2.93 0.94 -18.50
N LEU A 199 3.48 2.01 -17.95
CA LEU A 199 3.66 3.29 -18.62
C LEU A 199 5.10 3.42 -19.11
N ASP A 200 5.27 3.93 -20.32
CA ASP A 200 6.57 4.05 -20.93
C ASP A 200 7.37 5.25 -20.35
N ARG A 201 8.65 5.31 -20.75
CA ARG A 201 9.56 6.37 -20.32
C ARG A 201 9.05 7.75 -20.74
N ASN A 202 8.54 7.90 -21.97
CA ASN A 202 8.10 9.19 -22.50
C ASN A 202 6.94 9.73 -21.68
N TYR A 203 6.03 8.83 -21.25
CA TYR A 203 4.95 9.19 -20.36
C TYR A 203 5.45 9.72 -19.02
N TRP A 204 6.37 8.99 -18.36
CA TRP A 204 6.93 9.43 -17.07
C TRP A 204 7.74 10.72 -17.19
N GLU A 205 8.40 10.99 -18.32
CA GLU A 205 9.11 12.25 -18.56
C GLU A 205 8.18 13.48 -18.51
N THR A 206 6.88 13.33 -18.77
CA THR A 206 5.90 14.42 -18.63
C THR A 206 5.73 14.89 -17.18
N PHE A 207 6.00 14.02 -16.21
CA PHE A 207 5.95 14.31 -14.77
C PHE A 207 7.28 14.84 -14.20
N MET A 208 8.35 14.72 -14.96
CA MET A 208 9.67 15.08 -14.47
C MET A 208 9.83 16.61 -14.46
N HIS A 209 10.10 17.16 -13.29
CA HIS A 209 10.69 18.48 -13.20
C HIS A 209 12.18 18.38 -13.50
N LYS A 210 12.64 19.05 -14.54
CA LYS A 210 14.08 19.16 -14.81
C LYS A 210 14.73 19.87 -13.62
N GLY A 211 15.54 19.13 -12.87
CA GLY A 211 16.38 19.70 -11.82
C GLY A 211 17.37 20.72 -12.40
N SER A 212 17.80 21.65 -11.57
CA SER A 212 18.82 22.66 -11.94
C SER A 212 20.23 22.08 -12.00
N GLU A 213 20.45 20.92 -11.42
CA GLU A 213 21.77 20.30 -11.33
C GLU A 213 22.01 19.38 -12.53
N LYS A 214 23.20 19.55 -13.13
CA LYS A 214 23.72 18.69 -14.20
C LYS A 214 24.77 17.76 -13.57
N ASP A 215 24.81 16.51 -14.05
CA ASP A 215 25.89 15.57 -13.74
C ASP A 215 25.95 15.17 -12.23
N TYR A 216 24.93 14.50 -11.73
CA TYR A 216 24.93 13.93 -10.39
C TYR A 216 24.77 12.40 -10.40
N ILE A 217 25.25 11.75 -9.36
CA ILE A 217 25.00 10.35 -9.06
C ILE A 217 23.98 10.30 -7.91
N LEU A 218 22.79 9.74 -8.18
CA LEU A 218 21.78 9.50 -7.14
C LEU A 218 22.06 8.16 -6.45
N ILE A 219 22.34 8.20 -5.15
CA ILE A 219 22.45 7.02 -4.32
C ILE A 219 21.20 6.91 -3.46
N TYR A 220 20.53 5.77 -3.57
CA TYR A 220 19.32 5.44 -2.80
C TYR A 220 19.58 4.22 -1.93
N ASP A 221 20.12 4.45 -0.74
CA ASP A 221 20.49 3.41 0.22
C ASP A 221 19.58 3.47 1.45
N PHE A 222 18.85 2.39 1.72
CA PHE A 222 17.99 2.24 2.89
C PHE A 222 18.73 1.70 4.12
N GLU A 223 19.79 0.96 3.92
CA GLU A 223 20.46 0.21 5.00
C GLU A 223 21.66 0.97 5.54
N GLY A 224 22.14 2.01 4.84
CA GLY A 224 23.32 2.76 5.21
C GLY A 224 24.56 1.86 5.25
N SER A 225 24.70 0.98 4.24
CA SER A 225 25.74 -0.03 4.20
C SER A 225 27.14 0.60 4.27
N ASP A 226 28.07 -0.07 4.96
CA ASP A 226 29.45 0.44 5.08
C ASP A 226 30.19 0.49 3.74
N LEU A 227 29.67 -0.19 2.71
CA LEU A 227 30.17 -0.12 1.33
C LEU A 227 29.91 1.23 0.66
N MET A 228 29.00 2.05 1.23
CA MET A 228 28.59 3.35 0.69
C MET A 228 29.17 4.53 1.47
N LYS A 229 29.93 4.26 2.55
CA LYS A 229 30.69 5.25 3.31
C LYS A 229 32.11 5.34 2.78
#